data_eb5a29518cfe014885d9712bbceab37c
#
_entry.id   eb5a29518cfe014885d9712bbceab37c
#
_cell.length_a   1.000
_cell.length_b   1.000
_cell.length_c   1.000
_cell.angle_alpha   90.00
_cell.angle_beta   90.00
_cell.angle_gamma   90.00
#
_symmetry.space_group_name_H-M   'P 1'
#
loop_
_entity.id
_entity.type
_entity.pdbx_description
1 polymer ?
#
loop_
_entity_poly.entity_id
_entity_poly.type
_entity_poly.pdbx_seq_one_letter_code
_entity_poly.pdbx_strand_id
1 'polypeptide(L)'
;RAIREKLPLSRILVFDADQNTMELALTSGVASETTDSVNEAFAKCDCVFLCAPVSDNARNLALLKELTSDTCLITDVGSVKTHIHKQVEELQLRNRFIGGHPMAGSERVGFINSKSLLLQNAYYILTPCSGVPEETVSAFRSLIESIGSVPLLMDYRKHDFITGAVSHLPHVISASLVNLIKKEDTPDELMKTIAAGGFKDITRISSSSPVMWQQICLTNRENILVLLDHYITALQNIRKLI
;
A
#
# COMPACT_ATOMS: atom_id res chain seq x y z
N ARG A 1 9.96 9.63 7.10
CA ARG A 1 11.16 9.37 7.92
C ARG A 1 12.34 8.91 7.06
N ALA A 2 12.24 7.84 6.28
CA ALA A 2 13.36 7.32 5.49
C ALA A 2 13.98 8.37 4.55
N ILE A 3 13.16 9.14 3.83
CA ILE A 3 13.64 10.25 2.99
C ILE A 3 14.38 11.29 3.85
N ARG A 4 13.84 11.70 5.00
CA ARG A 4 14.50 12.68 5.89
C ARG A 4 15.86 12.20 6.38
N GLU A 5 15.97 10.92 6.71
CA GLU A 5 17.24 10.33 7.20
C GLU A 5 18.31 10.25 6.12
N LYS A 6 17.92 9.93 4.88
CA LYS A 6 18.85 9.75 3.78
C LYS A 6 19.13 11.02 2.97
N LEU A 7 18.15 11.91 2.92
CA LEU A 7 18.23 13.19 2.21
C LEU A 7 17.87 14.33 3.19
N PRO A 8 18.73 14.64 4.16
CA PRO A 8 18.42 15.58 5.27
C PRO A 8 18.12 17.00 4.81
N LEU A 9 18.61 17.40 3.64
CA LEU A 9 18.39 18.74 3.07
C LEU A 9 17.07 18.84 2.27
N SER A 10 16.35 17.74 2.05
CA SER A 10 15.07 17.76 1.34
C SER A 10 14.05 18.57 2.12
N ARG A 11 13.30 19.42 1.42
CA ARG A 11 12.11 20.07 1.96
C ARG A 11 10.95 19.09 1.89
N ILE A 12 10.36 18.74 3.01
CA ILE A 12 9.25 17.79 3.09
C ILE A 12 8.01 18.53 3.55
N LEU A 13 7.05 18.70 2.63
CA LEU A 13 5.71 19.19 2.91
C LEU A 13 4.80 18.01 3.25
N VAL A 14 4.02 18.12 4.32
CA VAL A 14 3.08 17.08 4.75
C VAL A 14 1.67 17.63 4.86
N PHE A 15 0.72 16.86 4.34
CA PHE A 15 -0.70 16.98 4.61
C PHE A 15 -1.24 15.66 5.13
N ASP A 16 -2.00 15.71 6.20
CA ASP A 16 -2.78 14.59 6.75
C ASP A 16 -4.12 15.11 7.27
N ALA A 17 -5.18 14.30 7.20
CA ALA A 17 -6.48 14.66 7.76
C ALA A 17 -6.45 14.73 9.31
N ASP A 18 -5.49 14.04 9.94
CA ASP A 18 -5.25 14.10 11.38
C ASP A 18 -4.22 15.18 11.72
N GLN A 19 -4.68 16.25 12.35
CA GLN A 19 -3.81 17.36 12.78
C GLN A 19 -2.71 16.93 13.74
N ASN A 20 -2.98 15.96 14.61
CA ASN A 20 -1.98 15.43 15.54
C ASN A 20 -0.82 14.74 14.79
N THR A 21 -1.14 14.02 13.72
CA THR A 21 -0.12 13.44 12.82
C THR A 21 0.78 14.52 12.20
N MET A 22 0.21 15.65 11.76
CA MET A 22 0.98 16.76 11.19
C MET A 22 1.87 17.44 12.23
N GLU A 23 1.34 17.68 13.43
CA GLU A 23 2.11 18.26 14.54
C GLU A 23 3.28 17.36 14.95
N LEU A 24 3.06 16.05 15.05
CA LEU A 24 4.11 15.08 15.35
C LEU A 24 5.16 15.00 14.22
N ALA A 25 4.76 15.14 12.98
CA ALA A 25 5.70 15.16 11.86
C ALA A 25 6.61 16.39 11.88
N LEU A 26 6.07 17.57 12.24
CA LEU A 26 6.83 18.80 12.41
C LEU A 26 7.77 18.73 13.63
N THR A 27 7.24 18.41 14.79
CA THR A 27 8.00 18.41 16.05
C THR A 27 9.11 17.38 16.08
N SER A 28 8.93 16.27 15.37
CA SER A 28 9.99 15.25 15.18
C SER A 28 11.03 15.61 14.11
N GLY A 29 10.90 16.77 13.44
CA GLY A 29 11.80 17.21 12.36
C GLY A 29 11.69 16.38 11.06
N VAL A 30 10.70 15.54 10.93
CA VAL A 30 10.46 14.76 9.70
C VAL A 30 9.89 15.66 8.62
N ALA A 31 8.83 16.42 8.93
CA ALA A 31 8.32 17.46 8.03
C ALA A 31 9.12 18.76 8.17
N SER A 32 9.31 19.47 7.08
CA SER A 32 9.82 20.84 7.05
C SER A 32 8.67 21.84 7.26
N GLU A 33 7.48 21.47 6.77
CA GLU A 33 6.26 22.26 6.84
C GLU A 33 5.03 21.37 6.69
N THR A 34 3.88 21.86 7.11
CA THR A 34 2.58 21.21 6.95
C THR A 34 1.59 22.17 6.29
N THR A 35 0.54 21.64 5.71
CA THR A 35 -0.59 22.39 5.17
C THR A 35 -1.90 21.72 5.58
N ASP A 36 -2.98 22.46 5.63
CA ASP A 36 -4.31 22.01 6.07
C ASP A 36 -5.12 21.33 4.95
N SER A 37 -4.63 21.37 3.73
CA SER A 37 -5.32 20.85 2.56
C SER A 37 -4.36 20.60 1.40
N VAL A 38 -4.82 19.87 0.38
CA VAL A 38 -4.13 19.83 -0.93
C VAL A 38 -4.40 21.15 -1.63
N ASN A 39 -3.43 22.07 -1.59
CA ASN A 39 -3.54 23.44 -2.08
C ASN A 39 -2.26 23.89 -2.81
N GLU A 40 -2.14 25.18 -3.09
CA GLU A 40 -1.01 25.78 -3.83
C GLU A 40 0.38 25.53 -3.20
N ALA A 41 0.48 25.11 -1.94
CA ALA A 41 1.75 24.73 -1.33
C ALA A 41 2.43 23.57 -2.08
N PHE A 42 1.65 22.72 -2.75
CA PHE A 42 2.14 21.61 -3.57
C PHE A 42 2.75 22.03 -4.92
N ALA A 43 2.51 23.26 -5.38
CA ALA A 43 2.96 23.74 -6.70
C ALA A 43 4.48 23.66 -6.91
N LYS A 44 5.26 23.68 -5.83
CA LYS A 44 6.73 23.63 -5.87
C LYS A 44 7.32 22.26 -5.53
N CYS A 45 6.48 21.23 -5.44
CA CYS A 45 6.96 19.87 -5.16
C CYS A 45 7.57 19.24 -6.43
N ASP A 46 8.75 18.66 -6.29
CA ASP A 46 9.38 17.85 -7.34
C ASP A 46 8.74 16.45 -7.40
N CYS A 47 8.30 15.94 -6.24
CA CYS A 47 7.68 14.62 -6.12
C CYS A 47 6.58 14.63 -5.04
N VAL A 48 5.43 14.03 -5.33
CA VAL A 48 4.31 13.89 -4.39
C VAL A 48 4.01 12.41 -4.16
N PHE A 49 3.99 12.00 -2.89
CA PHE A 49 3.59 10.65 -2.46
C PHE A 49 2.15 10.66 -1.96
N LEU A 50 1.27 9.92 -2.61
CA LEU A 50 -0.11 9.70 -2.19
C LEU A 50 -0.13 8.53 -1.18
N CYS A 51 -0.32 8.86 0.10
CA CYS A 51 -0.30 7.90 1.20
C CYS A 51 -1.68 7.73 1.88
N ALA A 52 -2.71 8.38 1.36
CA ALA A 52 -4.07 8.29 1.86
C ALA A 52 -4.78 6.99 1.41
N PRO A 53 -5.96 6.66 1.97
CA PRO A 53 -6.81 5.59 1.47
C PRO A 53 -7.14 5.75 -0.02
N VAL A 54 -7.47 4.63 -0.69
CA VAL A 54 -7.66 4.59 -2.17
C VAL A 54 -8.68 5.61 -2.66
N SER A 55 -9.80 5.78 -1.95
CA SER A 55 -10.85 6.75 -2.30
C SER A 55 -10.37 8.21 -2.24
N ASP A 56 -9.56 8.52 -1.23
CA ASP A 56 -9.04 9.87 -1.02
C ASP A 56 -7.91 10.19 -2.01
N ASN A 57 -7.10 9.18 -2.36
CA ASN A 57 -6.06 9.31 -3.37
C ASN A 57 -6.63 9.73 -4.74
N ALA A 58 -7.83 9.24 -5.12
CA ALA A 58 -8.50 9.64 -6.34
C ALA A 58 -8.79 11.15 -6.38
N ARG A 59 -9.37 11.66 -5.29
CA ARG A 59 -9.67 13.09 -5.15
C ARG A 59 -8.39 13.94 -5.11
N ASN A 60 -7.40 13.50 -4.35
CA ASN A 60 -6.13 14.20 -4.24
C ASN A 60 -5.38 14.24 -5.58
N LEU A 61 -5.43 13.15 -6.35
CA LEU A 61 -4.82 13.10 -7.69
C LEU A 61 -5.42 14.13 -8.65
N ALA A 62 -6.75 14.32 -8.62
CA ALA A 62 -7.43 15.34 -9.44
C ALA A 62 -7.01 16.76 -9.03
N LEU A 63 -6.88 17.04 -7.74
CA LEU A 63 -6.40 18.34 -7.25
C LEU A 63 -4.93 18.58 -7.63
N LEU A 64 -4.07 17.59 -7.47
CA LEU A 64 -2.65 17.69 -7.79
C LEU A 64 -2.40 17.94 -9.29
N LYS A 65 -3.26 17.43 -10.15
CA LYS A 65 -3.20 17.71 -11.58
C LYS A 65 -3.17 19.22 -11.88
N GLU A 66 -4.03 19.98 -11.22
CA GLU A 66 -4.18 21.43 -11.44
C GLU A 66 -3.13 22.27 -10.67
N LEU A 67 -2.62 21.73 -9.55
CA LEU A 67 -1.75 22.45 -8.64
C LEU A 67 -0.26 22.28 -8.92
N THR A 68 0.15 21.12 -9.43
CA THR A 68 1.57 20.79 -9.61
C THR A 68 2.04 20.98 -11.04
N SER A 69 3.34 21.26 -11.20
CA SER A 69 3.94 21.38 -12.55
C SER A 69 3.92 20.05 -13.30
N ASP A 70 4.02 20.10 -14.63
CA ASP A 70 4.08 18.91 -15.48
C ASP A 70 5.35 18.06 -15.25
N THR A 71 6.37 18.63 -14.61
CA THR A 71 7.61 17.93 -14.23
C THR A 71 7.54 17.29 -12.85
N CYS A 72 6.50 17.59 -12.05
CA CYS A 72 6.31 16.99 -10.73
C CYS A 72 5.94 15.52 -10.87
N LEU A 73 6.76 14.63 -10.33
CA LEU A 73 6.43 13.20 -10.27
C LEU A 73 5.35 12.95 -9.21
N ILE A 74 4.31 12.23 -9.59
CA ILE A 74 3.31 11.75 -8.64
C ILE A 74 3.47 10.24 -8.47
N THR A 75 3.45 9.77 -7.24
CA THR A 75 3.50 8.35 -6.89
C THR A 75 2.51 8.03 -5.77
N ASP A 76 2.17 6.77 -5.60
CA ASP A 76 1.38 6.30 -4.46
C ASP A 76 2.13 5.20 -3.69
N VAL A 77 1.55 4.73 -2.58
CA VAL A 77 2.08 3.62 -1.79
C VAL A 77 1.05 2.51 -1.56
N GLY A 78 -0.03 2.53 -2.33
CA GLY A 78 -1.18 1.62 -2.16
C GLY A 78 -0.86 0.16 -2.48
N SER A 79 -1.66 -0.75 -1.92
CA SER A 79 -1.49 -2.20 -2.11
C SER A 79 -2.06 -2.73 -3.43
N VAL A 80 -2.88 -1.93 -4.15
CA VAL A 80 -3.47 -2.26 -5.46
C VAL A 80 -3.15 -1.15 -6.45
N LYS A 81 -2.75 -1.52 -7.66
CA LYS A 81 -2.27 -0.56 -8.68
C LYS A 81 -3.27 -0.30 -9.81
N THR A 82 -4.06 -1.30 -10.22
CA THR A 82 -4.97 -1.15 -11.37
C THR A 82 -5.95 0.01 -11.18
N HIS A 83 -6.48 0.18 -9.97
CA HIS A 83 -7.47 1.22 -9.69
C HIS A 83 -6.88 2.63 -9.89
N ILE A 84 -5.72 2.91 -9.29
CA ILE A 84 -5.09 4.24 -9.41
C ILE A 84 -4.55 4.50 -10.82
N HIS A 85 -4.05 3.47 -11.53
CA HIS A 85 -3.62 3.62 -12.92
C HIS A 85 -4.77 4.00 -13.86
N LYS A 86 -5.99 3.47 -13.66
CA LYS A 86 -7.18 3.90 -14.41
C LYS A 86 -7.48 5.37 -14.17
N GLN A 87 -7.42 5.85 -12.93
CA GLN A 87 -7.63 7.26 -12.59
C GLN A 87 -6.56 8.17 -13.19
N VAL A 88 -5.30 7.74 -13.16
CA VAL A 88 -4.18 8.45 -13.81
C VAL A 88 -4.41 8.59 -15.32
N GLU A 89 -4.96 7.56 -15.97
CA GLU A 89 -5.29 7.57 -17.39
C GLU A 89 -6.45 8.55 -17.69
N GLU A 90 -7.53 8.48 -16.92
CA GLU A 90 -8.69 9.38 -17.02
C GLU A 90 -8.29 10.85 -16.82
N LEU A 91 -7.36 11.11 -15.89
CA LEU A 91 -6.83 12.45 -15.61
C LEU A 91 -5.69 12.88 -16.55
N GLN A 92 -5.26 12.02 -17.48
CA GLN A 92 -4.17 12.31 -18.42
C GLN A 92 -2.80 12.59 -17.74
N LEU A 93 -2.52 11.91 -16.64
CA LEU A 93 -1.29 12.08 -15.83
C LEU A 93 -0.21 11.02 -16.14
N ARG A 94 -0.33 10.28 -17.26
CA ARG A 94 0.54 9.15 -17.61
C ARG A 94 2.02 9.52 -17.78
N ASN A 95 2.31 10.77 -18.11
CA ASN A 95 3.68 11.26 -18.31
C ASN A 95 4.44 11.54 -17.01
N ARG A 96 3.76 11.56 -15.85
CA ARG A 96 4.35 11.93 -14.57
C ARG A 96 3.83 11.09 -13.38
N PHE A 97 3.39 9.85 -13.66
CA PHE A 97 2.94 8.94 -12.60
C PHE A 97 3.71 7.62 -12.62
N ILE A 98 4.28 7.28 -11.47
CA ILE A 98 4.86 5.96 -11.18
C ILE A 98 4.11 5.39 -9.98
N GLY A 99 3.34 4.33 -10.18
CA GLY A 99 2.71 3.64 -9.04
C GLY A 99 3.78 3.00 -8.16
N GLY A 100 3.61 3.09 -6.87
CA GLY A 100 4.51 2.52 -5.87
C GLY A 100 3.78 1.57 -4.93
N HIS A 101 4.46 0.54 -4.46
CA HIS A 101 3.98 -0.34 -3.40
C HIS A 101 5.16 -0.88 -2.59
N PRO A 102 5.47 -0.31 -1.43
CA PRO A 102 6.42 -0.91 -0.50
C PRO A 102 5.80 -2.20 0.08
N MET A 103 6.46 -3.33 -0.18
CA MET A 103 6.08 -4.63 0.39
C MET A 103 6.52 -4.70 1.87
N ALA A 104 6.12 -3.68 2.62
CA ALA A 104 6.48 -3.49 4.02
C ALA A 104 5.30 -2.84 4.74
N GLY A 105 5.11 -3.19 5.99
CA GLY A 105 4.05 -2.64 6.82
C GLY A 105 4.07 -3.23 8.22
N SER A 106 3.25 -2.68 9.07
CA SER A 106 2.96 -3.25 10.40
C SER A 106 1.47 -3.15 10.67
N GLU A 107 0.99 -3.95 11.60
CA GLU A 107 -0.40 -3.91 12.06
C GLU A 107 -0.71 -2.62 12.86
N ARG A 108 0.32 -1.84 13.20
CA ARG A 108 0.21 -0.60 13.96
C ARG A 108 0.01 0.58 13.03
N VAL A 109 -1.01 1.39 13.30
CA VAL A 109 -1.35 2.59 12.54
C VAL A 109 -0.81 3.86 13.20
N GLY A 110 -0.74 4.95 12.42
CA GLY A 110 -0.38 6.28 12.86
C GLY A 110 1.12 6.58 12.78
N PHE A 111 1.41 7.87 12.69
CA PHE A 111 2.77 8.40 12.51
C PHE A 111 3.75 7.96 13.61
N ILE A 112 3.30 7.83 14.85
CA ILE A 112 4.14 7.42 15.99
C ILE A 112 4.76 6.03 15.79
N ASN A 113 4.10 5.15 15.04
CA ASN A 113 4.56 3.80 14.74
C ASN A 113 5.42 3.73 13.46
N SER A 114 5.54 4.83 12.72
CA SER A 114 6.36 4.86 11.51
C SER A 114 7.86 4.76 11.84
N LYS A 115 8.56 3.90 11.12
CA LYS A 115 10.02 3.70 11.25
C LYS A 115 10.62 3.58 9.86
N SER A 116 11.75 4.26 9.62
CA SER A 116 12.54 4.11 8.38
C SER A 116 13.00 2.67 8.16
N LEU A 117 13.31 1.97 9.25
CA LEU A 117 13.74 0.57 9.24
C LEU A 117 12.72 -0.39 8.56
N LEU A 118 11.44 -0.06 8.54
CA LEU A 118 10.42 -0.86 7.84
C LEU A 118 10.70 -1.00 6.34
N LEU A 119 11.39 -0.04 5.75
CA LEU A 119 11.73 -0.04 4.32
C LEU A 119 13.08 -0.72 4.03
N GLN A 120 13.91 -1.00 5.04
CA GLN A 120 15.24 -1.57 4.84
C GLN A 120 15.14 -3.00 4.31
N ASN A 121 15.76 -3.25 3.15
CA ASN A 121 15.74 -4.52 2.43
C ASN A 121 14.35 -5.02 2.00
N ALA A 122 13.31 -4.18 2.14
CA ALA A 122 11.98 -4.50 1.65
C ALA A 122 11.91 -4.27 0.13
N TYR A 123 11.24 -5.16 -0.59
CA TYR A 123 10.90 -4.88 -1.98
C TYR A 123 9.99 -3.67 -2.07
N TYR A 124 10.29 -2.77 -3.01
CA TYR A 124 9.44 -1.64 -3.35
C TYR A 124 9.07 -1.75 -4.82
N ILE A 125 7.82 -2.14 -5.08
CA ILE A 125 7.37 -2.35 -6.44
C ILE A 125 7.08 -1.00 -7.09
N LEU A 126 7.60 -0.82 -8.31
CA LEU A 126 7.39 0.36 -9.15
C LEU A 126 6.63 -0.05 -10.40
N THR A 127 5.55 0.66 -10.69
CA THR A 127 4.72 0.44 -11.88
C THR A 127 4.64 1.73 -12.68
N PRO A 128 5.69 2.10 -13.45
CA PRO A 128 5.69 3.33 -14.23
C PRO A 128 4.64 3.27 -15.33
N CYS A 129 3.94 4.39 -15.56
CA CYS A 129 3.12 4.57 -16.75
C CYS A 129 4.01 4.71 -18.00
N SER A 130 3.49 4.28 -19.14
CA SER A 130 4.25 4.26 -20.42
C SER A 130 4.68 5.63 -20.95
N GLY A 131 4.13 6.73 -20.38
CA GLY A 131 4.49 8.09 -20.76
C GLY A 131 5.60 8.71 -19.90
N VAL A 132 6.04 8.05 -18.82
CA VAL A 132 7.08 8.58 -17.94
C VAL A 132 8.46 8.44 -18.60
N PRO A 133 9.27 9.52 -18.68
CA PRO A 133 10.62 9.44 -19.22
C PRO A 133 11.49 8.44 -18.45
N GLU A 134 12.35 7.69 -19.18
CA GLU A 134 13.25 6.67 -18.61
C GLU A 134 14.18 7.27 -17.53
N GLU A 135 14.66 8.50 -17.74
CA GLU A 135 15.47 9.24 -16.76
C GLU A 135 14.72 9.48 -15.44
N THR A 136 13.41 9.80 -15.51
CA THR A 136 12.56 9.98 -14.33
C THR A 136 12.38 8.65 -13.58
N VAL A 137 12.13 7.56 -14.32
CA VAL A 137 12.03 6.22 -13.74
C VAL A 137 13.33 5.83 -13.05
N SER A 138 14.47 6.09 -13.70
CA SER A 138 15.80 5.79 -13.13
C SER A 138 16.12 6.64 -11.90
N ALA A 139 15.77 7.93 -11.92
CA ALA A 139 15.96 8.82 -10.76
C ALA A 139 15.08 8.38 -9.58
N PHE A 140 13.82 8.05 -9.83
CA PHE A 140 12.92 7.57 -8.79
C PHE A 140 13.36 6.21 -8.21
N ARG A 141 13.81 5.30 -9.07
CA ARG A 141 14.42 4.04 -8.64
C ARG A 141 15.60 4.28 -7.70
N SER A 142 16.53 5.19 -8.06
CA SER A 142 17.67 5.55 -7.22
C SER A 142 17.25 6.16 -5.88
N LEU A 143 16.17 6.96 -5.85
CA LEU A 143 15.60 7.45 -4.61
C LEU A 143 15.13 6.30 -3.71
N ILE A 144 14.42 5.32 -4.28
CA ILE A 144 13.92 4.14 -3.53
C ILE A 144 15.08 3.28 -3.01
N GLU A 145 16.14 3.10 -3.80
CA GLU A 145 17.38 2.44 -3.36
C GLU A 145 18.07 3.21 -2.21
N SER A 146 18.12 4.53 -2.31
CA SER A 146 18.77 5.39 -1.30
C SER A 146 18.10 5.29 0.08
N ILE A 147 16.79 5.08 0.13
CA ILE A 147 16.05 4.90 1.39
C ILE A 147 16.12 3.45 1.94
N GLY A 148 16.87 2.58 1.29
CA GLY A 148 17.20 1.24 1.75
C GLY A 148 16.27 0.15 1.23
N SER A 149 15.35 0.45 0.32
CA SER A 149 14.47 -0.54 -0.31
C SER A 149 15.08 -1.15 -1.57
N VAL A 150 14.56 -2.29 -1.99
CA VAL A 150 14.93 -3.00 -3.21
C VAL A 150 13.87 -2.75 -4.28
N PRO A 151 14.09 -1.83 -5.25
CA PRO A 151 13.08 -1.53 -6.26
C PRO A 151 12.92 -2.67 -7.24
N LEU A 152 11.66 -2.99 -7.56
CA LEU A 152 11.27 -4.00 -8.54
C LEU A 152 10.26 -3.42 -9.53
N LEU A 153 10.65 -3.28 -10.79
CA LEU A 153 9.79 -2.76 -11.84
C LEU A 153 8.90 -3.87 -12.40
N MET A 154 7.61 -3.59 -12.56
CA MET A 154 6.67 -4.49 -13.26
C MET A 154 5.44 -3.74 -13.78
N ASP A 155 4.69 -4.41 -14.65
CA ASP A 155 3.37 -3.94 -15.10
C ASP A 155 2.37 -3.96 -13.92
N TYR A 156 1.49 -2.95 -13.87
CA TYR A 156 0.56 -2.78 -12.76
C TYR A 156 -0.51 -3.88 -12.66
N ARG A 157 -0.92 -4.49 -13.80
CA ARG A 157 -1.86 -5.62 -13.80
C ARG A 157 -1.18 -6.90 -13.29
N LYS A 158 0.08 -7.09 -13.72
CA LYS A 158 0.93 -8.19 -13.20
C LYS A 158 1.16 -8.04 -11.70
N HIS A 159 1.39 -6.82 -11.22
CA HIS A 159 1.48 -6.50 -9.80
C HIS A 159 0.24 -6.98 -9.04
N ASP A 160 -0.96 -6.59 -9.49
CA ASP A 160 -2.20 -6.89 -8.78
C ASP A 160 -2.52 -8.40 -8.76
N PHE A 161 -2.18 -9.11 -9.82
CA PHE A 161 -2.30 -10.57 -9.84
C PHE A 161 -1.32 -11.24 -8.85
N ILE A 162 -0.04 -10.83 -8.86
CA ILE A 162 0.99 -11.40 -7.98
C ILE A 162 0.66 -11.09 -6.51
N THR A 163 0.36 -9.84 -6.17
CA THR A 163 0.00 -9.46 -4.79
C THR A 163 -1.32 -10.10 -4.37
N GLY A 164 -2.25 -10.28 -5.31
CA GLY A 164 -3.45 -11.09 -5.13
C GLY A 164 -3.13 -12.50 -4.64
N ALA A 165 -2.16 -13.16 -5.29
CA ALA A 165 -1.78 -14.53 -4.97
C ALA A 165 -1.00 -14.67 -3.65
N VAL A 166 -0.02 -13.78 -3.40
CA VAL A 166 0.91 -13.96 -2.27
C VAL A 166 0.54 -13.17 -1.02
N SER A 167 -0.45 -12.29 -1.08
CA SER A 167 -0.89 -11.43 0.04
C SER A 167 -2.39 -11.44 0.24
N HIS A 168 -3.17 -11.10 -0.80
CA HIS A 168 -4.61 -10.87 -0.63
C HIS A 168 -5.38 -12.18 -0.40
N LEU A 169 -5.12 -13.20 -1.22
CA LEU A 169 -5.72 -14.53 -1.03
C LEU A 169 -5.36 -15.15 0.33
N PRO A 170 -4.08 -15.18 0.77
CA PRO A 170 -3.72 -15.64 2.11
C PRO A 170 -4.49 -14.94 3.22
N HIS A 171 -4.71 -13.62 3.12
CA HIS A 171 -5.49 -12.89 4.12
C HIS A 171 -6.97 -13.33 4.14
N VAL A 172 -7.59 -13.48 2.96
CA VAL A 172 -8.99 -13.95 2.85
C VAL A 172 -9.13 -15.35 3.44
N ILE A 173 -8.18 -16.25 3.16
CA ILE A 173 -8.14 -17.61 3.71
C ILE A 173 -8.01 -17.56 5.24
N SER A 174 -7.07 -16.78 5.75
CA SER A 174 -6.83 -16.59 7.18
C SER A 174 -8.09 -16.09 7.91
N ALA A 175 -8.72 -15.04 7.39
CA ALA A 175 -9.95 -14.49 7.96
C ALA A 175 -11.11 -15.49 7.92
N SER A 176 -11.24 -16.23 6.80
CA SER A 176 -12.27 -17.26 6.65
C SER A 176 -12.06 -18.43 7.62
N LEU A 177 -10.82 -18.83 7.86
CA LEU A 177 -10.48 -19.88 8.83
C LEU A 177 -10.83 -19.47 10.26
N VAL A 178 -10.53 -18.23 10.66
CA VAL A 178 -10.91 -17.71 11.98
C VAL A 178 -12.44 -17.71 12.14
N ASN A 179 -13.16 -17.23 11.13
CA ASN A 179 -14.62 -17.20 11.15
C ASN A 179 -15.24 -18.60 11.20
N LEU A 180 -14.64 -19.56 10.48
CA LEU A 180 -15.08 -20.97 10.51
C LEU A 180 -14.94 -21.53 11.94
N ILE A 181 -13.75 -21.43 12.55
CA ILE A 181 -13.51 -21.94 13.91
C ILE A 181 -14.46 -21.25 14.91
N LYS A 182 -14.61 -19.92 14.81
CA LYS A 182 -15.56 -19.19 15.68
C LYS A 182 -17.01 -19.69 15.55
N LYS A 183 -17.42 -20.12 14.36
CA LYS A 183 -18.77 -20.65 14.11
C LYS A 183 -18.95 -22.07 14.60
N GLU A 184 -17.91 -22.90 14.49
CA GLU A 184 -17.95 -24.32 14.86
C GLU A 184 -17.58 -24.55 16.35
N ASP A 185 -17.10 -23.50 17.05
CA ASP A 185 -16.71 -23.63 18.47
C ASP A 185 -17.89 -23.91 19.37
N THR A 186 -17.61 -24.65 20.42
CA THR A 186 -18.58 -25.02 21.44
C THR A 186 -18.85 -23.87 22.42
N PRO A 187 -19.96 -23.87 23.19
CA PRO A 187 -20.28 -22.80 24.14
C PRO A 187 -19.22 -22.53 25.20
N ASP A 188 -18.38 -23.51 25.50
CA ASP A 188 -17.23 -23.41 26.42
C ASP A 188 -15.94 -22.92 25.77
N GLU A 189 -15.98 -22.50 24.49
CA GLU A 189 -14.86 -21.95 23.72
C GLU A 189 -13.59 -22.83 23.72
N LEU A 190 -13.75 -24.16 23.66
CA LEU A 190 -12.61 -25.08 23.71
C LEU A 190 -11.71 -24.98 22.50
N MET A 191 -12.24 -24.78 21.28
CA MET A 191 -11.40 -24.62 20.07
C MET A 191 -10.52 -23.38 20.19
N LYS A 192 -11.09 -22.28 20.66
CA LYS A 192 -10.34 -21.04 20.92
C LYS A 192 -9.29 -21.24 22.02
N THR A 193 -9.64 -21.96 23.09
CA THR A 193 -8.75 -22.20 24.24
C THR A 193 -7.53 -23.02 23.86
N ILE A 194 -7.71 -24.08 23.05
CA ILE A 194 -6.62 -24.99 22.66
C ILE A 194 -5.90 -24.54 21.38
N ALA A 195 -6.32 -23.43 20.76
CA ALA A 195 -5.68 -22.89 19.57
C ALA A 195 -4.19 -22.60 19.85
N ALA A 196 -3.32 -23.43 19.29
CA ALA A 196 -1.87 -23.39 19.52
C ALA A 196 -1.13 -22.68 18.38
N GLY A 197 0.20 -22.76 18.37
CA GLY A 197 1.10 -22.03 17.48
C GLY A 197 0.70 -22.11 16.00
N GLY A 198 0.47 -23.32 15.46
CA GLY A 198 0.13 -23.49 14.06
C GLY A 198 -1.12 -22.71 13.61
N PHE A 199 -2.18 -22.72 14.42
CA PHE A 199 -3.38 -21.92 14.15
C PHE A 199 -3.08 -20.42 14.24
N LYS A 200 -2.37 -19.98 15.27
CA LYS A 200 -2.02 -18.57 15.48
C LYS A 200 -1.13 -18.04 14.37
N ASP A 201 -0.17 -18.82 13.88
CA ASP A 201 0.73 -18.43 12.81
C ASP A 201 -0.03 -18.19 11.49
N ILE A 202 -0.93 -19.12 11.12
CA ILE A 202 -1.75 -18.98 9.90
C ILE A 202 -2.75 -17.83 10.01
N THR A 203 -3.28 -17.58 11.22
CA THR A 203 -4.36 -16.60 11.43
C THR A 203 -3.87 -15.22 11.88
N ARG A 204 -2.58 -15.04 12.17
CA ARG A 204 -2.00 -13.77 12.62
C ARG A 204 -2.32 -12.61 11.68
N ILE A 205 -2.25 -12.83 10.38
CA ILE A 205 -2.49 -11.79 9.37
C ILE A 205 -3.94 -11.30 9.32
N SER A 206 -4.91 -12.08 9.83
CA SER A 206 -6.33 -11.69 9.84
C SER A 206 -6.67 -10.59 10.86
N SER A 207 -5.76 -10.26 11.78
CA SER A 207 -5.96 -9.20 12.79
C SER A 207 -5.70 -7.78 12.28
N SER A 208 -5.52 -7.60 10.99
CA SER A 208 -5.33 -6.29 10.33
C SER A 208 -6.62 -5.48 10.24
N SER A 209 -6.53 -4.19 9.86
CA SER A 209 -7.66 -3.28 9.72
C SER A 209 -8.73 -3.79 8.74
N PRO A 210 -9.97 -4.05 9.17
CA PRO A 210 -11.05 -4.51 8.27
C PRO A 210 -11.37 -3.50 7.16
N VAL A 211 -11.29 -2.20 7.45
CA VAL A 211 -11.58 -1.13 6.47
C VAL A 211 -10.55 -1.14 5.35
N MET A 212 -9.27 -1.25 5.69
CA MET A 212 -8.19 -1.34 4.70
C MET A 212 -8.36 -2.59 3.83
N TRP A 213 -8.62 -3.73 4.43
CA TRP A 213 -8.78 -5.00 3.71
C TRP A 213 -10.04 -5.05 2.86
N GLN A 214 -11.13 -4.42 3.29
CA GLN A 214 -12.31 -4.25 2.46
C GLN A 214 -11.96 -3.50 1.16
N GLN A 215 -11.22 -2.40 1.25
CA GLN A 215 -10.80 -1.65 0.06
C GLN A 215 -9.89 -2.48 -0.85
N ILE A 216 -8.91 -3.21 -0.29
CA ILE A 216 -8.04 -4.10 -1.06
C ILE A 216 -8.85 -5.16 -1.80
N CYS A 217 -9.78 -5.84 -1.10
CA CYS A 217 -10.60 -6.87 -1.70
C CYS A 217 -11.52 -6.33 -2.81
N LEU A 218 -12.08 -5.15 -2.64
CA LEU A 218 -12.95 -4.53 -3.63
C LEU A 218 -12.18 -4.04 -4.86
N THR A 219 -11.00 -3.46 -4.66
CA THR A 219 -10.20 -2.89 -5.76
C THR A 219 -9.40 -3.94 -6.54
N ASN A 220 -9.06 -5.10 -5.92
CA ASN A 220 -8.42 -6.24 -6.58
C ASN A 220 -9.36 -7.45 -6.75
N ARG A 221 -10.67 -7.20 -6.79
CA ARG A 221 -11.72 -8.22 -6.74
C ARG A 221 -11.57 -9.30 -7.81
N GLU A 222 -11.34 -8.92 -9.05
CA GLU A 222 -11.27 -9.87 -10.18
C GLU A 222 -10.15 -10.89 -9.99
N ASN A 223 -8.94 -10.44 -9.66
CA ASN A 223 -7.81 -11.32 -9.42
C ASN A 223 -8.03 -12.21 -8.19
N ILE A 224 -8.58 -11.65 -7.11
CA ILE A 224 -8.86 -12.43 -5.88
C ILE A 224 -9.87 -13.54 -6.16
N LEU A 225 -10.93 -13.28 -6.92
CA LEU A 225 -11.94 -14.29 -7.26
C LEU A 225 -11.34 -15.44 -8.08
N VAL A 226 -10.56 -15.13 -9.12
CA VAL A 226 -9.88 -16.16 -9.93
C VAL A 226 -8.96 -17.02 -9.05
N LEU A 227 -8.16 -16.40 -8.20
CA LEU A 227 -7.24 -17.11 -7.31
C LEU A 227 -7.97 -17.93 -6.24
N LEU A 228 -9.09 -17.42 -5.74
CA LEU A 228 -9.94 -18.13 -4.78
C LEU A 228 -10.57 -19.38 -5.41
N ASP A 229 -11.05 -19.30 -6.65
CA ASP A 229 -11.58 -20.46 -7.39
C ASP A 229 -10.51 -21.54 -7.60
N HIS A 230 -9.28 -21.13 -7.93
CA HIS A 230 -8.15 -22.08 -8.02
C HIS A 230 -7.87 -22.73 -6.65
N TYR A 231 -7.90 -21.97 -5.57
CA TYR A 231 -7.68 -22.50 -4.23
C TYR A 231 -8.80 -23.45 -3.78
N ILE A 232 -10.07 -23.11 -4.04
CA ILE A 232 -11.21 -24.00 -3.80
C ILE A 232 -11.02 -25.34 -4.55
N THR A 233 -10.61 -25.27 -5.80
CA THR A 233 -10.35 -26.47 -6.60
C THR A 233 -9.22 -27.32 -6.00
N ALA A 234 -8.15 -26.68 -5.52
CA ALA A 234 -7.05 -27.38 -4.83
C ALA A 234 -7.53 -28.08 -3.55
N LEU A 235 -8.36 -27.41 -2.73
CA LEU A 235 -8.95 -28.00 -1.53
C LEU A 235 -9.91 -29.18 -1.85
N GLN A 236 -10.71 -29.06 -2.90
CA GLN A 236 -11.58 -30.16 -3.36
C GLN A 236 -10.76 -31.39 -3.78
N ASN A 237 -9.60 -31.19 -4.41
CA ASN A 237 -8.71 -32.30 -4.78
C ASN A 237 -8.09 -32.95 -3.53
N ILE A 238 -7.62 -32.17 -2.56
CA ILE A 238 -7.14 -32.70 -1.27
C ILE A 238 -8.24 -33.50 -0.57
N ARG A 239 -9.48 -32.96 -0.52
CA ARG A 239 -10.62 -33.66 0.09
C ARG A 239 -10.89 -35.06 -0.52
N LYS A 240 -10.63 -35.25 -1.82
CA LYS A 240 -10.79 -36.57 -2.47
C LYS A 240 -9.70 -37.57 -2.09
N LEU A 241 -8.56 -37.08 -1.58
CA LEU A 241 -7.42 -37.92 -1.16
C LEU A 241 -7.49 -38.34 0.31
N ILE A 242 -8.28 -37.64 1.13
CA ILE A 242 -8.56 -37.96 2.53
C ILE A 242 -9.77 -38.92 2.59
#